data_e2842e82848f232860ee1a48b9efd1ff
#
_entry.id   e2842e82848f232860ee1a48b9efd1ff
#
_cell.length_a   1.000
_cell.length_b   1.000
_cell.length_c   1.000
_cell.angle_alpha   90.00
_cell.angle_beta   90.00
_cell.angle_gamma   90.00
#
_symmetry.space_group_name_H-M   'P 1'
#
loop_
_entity.id
_entity.type
_entity.pdbx_description
1 polymer ?
#
loop_
_entity_poly.entity_id
_entity_poly.type
_entity_poly.pdbx_seq_one_letter_code
_entity_poly.pdbx_strand_id
1 'polypeptide(L)'
;FHTLGKEYADYGGDRLEVYHHSEILAKLQDEGKLPQAKKNGRNITFHDPCYLGRIGGIIDEPRNIIGGVDVETEKHGVDSFCCGAGGAQMWMEEDADKRVNEIRAKELAETGCDTVAVGCPFCSVMVKDGLDSVGAEMEVMDVAELMWEQILARDKEIHELSQKPLKSLPAREDNN
;
A
#
# COMPACT_ATOMS: atom_id res chain seq x y z
N PHE A 1 0.27 -15.85 -0.43
CA PHE A 1 -1.15 -15.53 -0.18
C PHE A 1 -2.05 -16.44 -1.03
N HIS A 2 -2.13 -16.24 -2.37
CA HIS A 2 -3.03 -17.01 -3.24
C HIS A 2 -2.83 -18.53 -3.16
N THR A 3 -1.59 -18.99 -3.24
CA THR A 3 -1.22 -20.40 -3.15
C THR A 3 -1.74 -21.05 -1.86
N LEU A 4 -1.50 -20.43 -0.70
CA LEU A 4 -1.98 -20.95 0.57
C LEU A 4 -3.50 -20.86 0.71
N GLY A 5 -4.13 -19.81 0.19
CA GLY A 5 -5.56 -19.57 0.34
C GLY A 5 -6.45 -20.32 -0.65
N LYS A 6 -5.90 -20.74 -1.79
CA LYS A 6 -6.68 -21.40 -2.86
C LYS A 6 -6.14 -22.77 -3.23
N GLU A 7 -4.84 -22.87 -3.55
CA GLU A 7 -4.27 -24.09 -4.12
C GLU A 7 -4.06 -25.17 -3.05
N TYR A 8 -3.77 -24.78 -1.78
CA TYR A 8 -3.59 -25.73 -0.68
C TYR A 8 -4.86 -26.48 -0.30
N ALA A 9 -6.05 -25.99 -0.66
CA ALA A 9 -7.31 -26.70 -0.46
C ALA A 9 -7.29 -28.07 -1.17
N ASP A 10 -6.70 -28.17 -2.36
CA ASP A 10 -6.57 -29.41 -3.13
C ASP A 10 -5.67 -30.46 -2.45
N TYR A 11 -4.85 -30.03 -1.48
CA TYR A 11 -3.94 -30.86 -0.71
C TYR A 11 -4.35 -31.03 0.76
N GLY A 12 -5.62 -30.76 1.11
CA GLY A 12 -6.15 -30.88 2.46
C GLY A 12 -5.92 -29.65 3.34
N GLY A 13 -5.56 -28.52 2.76
CA GLY A 13 -5.39 -27.23 3.44
C GLY A 13 -6.67 -26.40 3.54
N ASP A 14 -7.83 -26.97 3.34
CA ASP A 14 -9.16 -26.35 3.37
C ASP A 14 -9.56 -25.72 4.72
N ARG A 15 -8.80 -26.01 5.77
CA ARG A 15 -8.98 -25.43 7.11
C ARG A 15 -8.17 -24.17 7.38
N LEU A 16 -7.32 -23.73 6.42
CA LEU A 16 -6.49 -22.55 6.59
C LEU A 16 -7.28 -21.31 6.20
N GLU A 17 -7.45 -20.41 7.17
CA GLU A 17 -7.88 -19.04 6.88
C GLU A 17 -6.64 -18.22 6.51
N VAL A 18 -6.55 -17.79 5.26
CA VAL A 18 -5.39 -17.06 4.73
C VAL A 18 -5.83 -15.67 4.30
N TYR A 19 -5.28 -14.68 4.96
CA TYR A 19 -5.53 -13.27 4.68
C TYR A 19 -4.27 -12.61 4.15
N HIS A 20 -4.42 -11.66 3.26
CA HIS A 20 -3.36 -10.72 2.95
C HIS A 20 -3.17 -9.76 4.13
N HIS A 21 -1.94 -9.25 4.34
CA HIS A 21 -1.69 -8.35 5.47
C HIS A 21 -2.58 -7.10 5.44
N SER A 22 -2.89 -6.54 4.26
CA SER A 22 -3.81 -5.40 4.14
C SER A 22 -5.23 -5.71 4.61
N GLU A 23 -5.74 -6.94 4.39
CA GLU A 23 -7.06 -7.36 4.88
C GLU A 23 -7.08 -7.43 6.41
N ILE A 24 -6.03 -8.00 7.03
CA ILE A 24 -5.91 -8.08 8.49
C ILE A 24 -5.80 -6.68 9.09
N LEU A 25 -5.00 -5.81 8.49
CA LEU A 25 -4.83 -4.43 8.98
C LEU A 25 -6.14 -3.64 8.87
N ALA A 26 -6.86 -3.76 7.75
CA ALA A 26 -8.18 -3.14 7.57
C ALA A 26 -9.19 -3.65 8.62
N LYS A 27 -9.25 -4.96 8.82
CA LYS A 27 -10.11 -5.59 9.84
C LYS A 27 -9.79 -5.06 11.25
N LEU A 28 -8.51 -4.91 11.60
CA LEU A 28 -8.12 -4.38 12.90
C LEU A 28 -8.47 -2.88 13.07
N GLN A 29 -8.46 -2.11 11.97
CA GLN A 29 -8.95 -0.72 11.99
C GLN A 29 -10.46 -0.68 12.19
N ASP A 30 -11.23 -1.51 11.50
CA ASP A 30 -12.69 -1.60 11.63
C ASP A 30 -13.12 -2.03 13.03
N GLU A 31 -12.37 -2.93 13.65
CA GLU A 31 -12.56 -3.36 15.04
C GLU A 31 -12.07 -2.33 16.08
N GLY A 32 -11.52 -1.19 15.65
CA GLY A 32 -10.99 -0.14 16.53
C GLY A 32 -9.71 -0.54 17.28
N LYS A 33 -9.05 -1.64 16.89
CA LYS A 33 -7.79 -2.12 17.48
C LYS A 33 -6.57 -1.39 16.91
N LEU A 34 -6.70 -0.83 15.72
CA LEU A 34 -5.72 0.07 15.12
C LEU A 34 -6.35 1.44 14.86
N PRO A 35 -5.56 2.50 14.84
CA PRO A 35 -6.08 3.83 14.53
C PRO A 35 -6.61 3.89 13.10
N GLN A 36 -7.66 4.67 12.90
CA GLN A 36 -8.11 5.01 11.55
C GLN A 36 -7.02 5.78 10.81
N ALA A 37 -6.83 5.42 9.55
CA ALA A 37 -5.83 6.03 8.70
C ALA A 37 -6.12 7.53 8.51
N LYS A 38 -5.05 8.32 8.55
CA LYS A 38 -5.07 9.74 8.21
C LYS A 38 -3.93 10.02 7.26
N LYS A 39 -4.17 10.83 6.24
CA LYS A 39 -3.09 11.30 5.37
C LYS A 39 -2.02 12.00 6.20
N ASN A 40 -0.76 11.64 5.99
CA ASN A 40 0.41 12.14 6.73
C ASN A 40 1.18 13.23 5.96
N GLY A 41 0.54 13.85 4.95
CA GLY A 41 1.15 14.89 4.11
C GLY A 41 1.89 14.35 2.88
N ARG A 42 1.95 13.05 2.67
CA ARG A 42 2.45 12.42 1.45
C ARG A 42 1.43 12.51 0.33
N ASN A 43 1.89 12.62 -0.90
CA ASN A 43 1.08 12.53 -2.11
C ASN A 43 1.27 11.12 -2.69
N ILE A 44 0.28 10.26 -2.54
CA ILE A 44 0.39 8.81 -2.72
C ILE A 44 -0.33 8.35 -3.98
N THR A 45 0.38 7.59 -4.82
CA THR A 45 -0.23 6.71 -5.82
C THR A 45 -0.09 5.24 -5.39
N PHE A 46 -0.87 4.33 -5.99
CA PHE A 46 -0.87 2.92 -5.61
C PHE A 46 -0.53 2.01 -6.79
N HIS A 47 0.36 1.06 -6.56
CA HIS A 47 0.57 -0.05 -7.47
C HIS A 47 -0.18 -1.28 -6.97
N ASP A 48 -1.24 -1.67 -7.69
CA ASP A 48 -2.01 -2.88 -7.36
C ASP A 48 -1.23 -4.15 -7.73
N PRO A 49 -0.85 -5.00 -6.77
CA PRO A 49 -0.25 -6.29 -7.06
C PRO A 49 -1.25 -7.19 -7.78
N CYS A 50 -0.80 -7.86 -8.86
CA CYS A 50 -1.67 -8.67 -9.71
C CYS A 50 -2.41 -9.78 -8.94
N TYR A 51 -1.76 -10.45 -7.99
CA TYR A 51 -2.40 -11.48 -7.15
C TYR A 51 -3.34 -10.90 -6.10
N LEU A 52 -3.18 -9.65 -5.70
CA LEU A 52 -4.07 -8.99 -4.76
C LEU A 52 -5.31 -8.43 -5.48
N GLY A 53 -5.10 -7.50 -6.41
CA GLY A 53 -6.18 -6.82 -7.12
C GLY A 53 -6.87 -7.69 -8.17
N ARG A 54 -6.12 -8.15 -9.19
CA ARG A 54 -6.72 -8.86 -10.35
C ARG A 54 -7.24 -10.24 -9.99
N ILE A 55 -6.52 -11.03 -9.19
CA ILE A 55 -6.88 -12.41 -8.87
C ILE A 55 -7.70 -12.47 -7.57
N GLY A 56 -7.32 -11.71 -6.55
CA GLY A 56 -7.97 -11.70 -5.24
C GLY A 56 -9.18 -10.78 -5.15
N GLY A 57 -9.27 -9.76 -6.01
CA GLY A 57 -10.31 -8.72 -5.94
C GLY A 57 -10.17 -7.78 -4.74
N ILE A 58 -9.01 -7.80 -4.07
CA ILE A 58 -8.71 -6.99 -2.87
C ILE A 58 -8.13 -5.67 -3.34
N ILE A 59 -8.94 -4.63 -3.39
CA ILE A 59 -8.61 -3.31 -3.95
C ILE A 59 -8.77 -2.21 -2.91
N ASP A 60 -9.85 -2.24 -2.14
CA ASP A 60 -10.22 -1.17 -1.23
C ASP A 60 -9.45 -1.24 0.09
N GLU A 61 -9.20 -2.43 0.63
CA GLU A 61 -8.52 -2.63 1.90
C GLU A 61 -7.13 -1.97 1.93
N PRO A 62 -6.23 -2.19 0.95
CA PRO A 62 -4.91 -1.55 0.96
C PRO A 62 -4.99 -0.02 0.83
N ARG A 63 -6.01 0.52 0.15
CA ARG A 63 -6.25 1.96 0.04
C ARG A 63 -6.76 2.54 1.35
N ASN A 64 -7.69 1.85 2.00
CA ASN A 64 -8.30 2.30 3.24
C ASN A 64 -7.28 2.42 4.37
N ILE A 65 -6.38 1.43 4.52
CA ILE A 65 -5.40 1.42 5.61
C ILE A 65 -4.34 2.52 5.52
N ILE A 66 -4.15 3.13 4.35
CA ILE A 66 -3.23 4.25 4.15
C ILE A 66 -3.91 5.62 4.10
N GLY A 67 -5.24 5.67 4.28
CA GLY A 67 -6.00 6.92 4.23
C GLY A 67 -6.39 7.38 2.83
N GLY A 68 -6.33 6.49 1.86
CA GLY A 68 -6.68 6.73 0.45
C GLY A 68 -5.47 7.06 -0.43
N VAL A 69 -5.72 7.01 -1.73
CA VAL A 69 -4.78 7.34 -2.79
C VAL A 69 -5.08 8.75 -3.29
N ASP A 70 -4.08 9.54 -3.63
CA ASP A 70 -4.27 10.90 -4.14
C ASP A 70 -4.52 10.92 -5.64
N VAL A 71 -3.73 10.15 -6.38
CA VAL A 71 -3.85 10.01 -7.83
C VAL A 71 -3.72 8.55 -8.21
N GLU A 72 -4.75 8.00 -8.86
CA GLU A 72 -4.68 6.67 -9.47
C GLU A 72 -4.00 6.75 -10.84
N THR A 73 -3.24 5.71 -11.20
CA THR A 73 -2.80 5.53 -12.59
C THR A 73 -3.98 5.21 -13.48
N GLU A 74 -3.86 5.42 -14.80
CA GLU A 74 -4.93 5.03 -15.76
C GLU A 74 -5.30 3.55 -15.62
N LYS A 75 -4.29 2.68 -15.49
CA LYS A 75 -4.47 1.25 -15.25
C LYS A 75 -4.28 0.92 -13.77
N HIS A 76 -5.36 0.78 -13.03
CA HIS A 76 -5.38 0.48 -11.60
C HIS A 76 -6.41 -0.61 -11.24
N GLY A 77 -6.42 -1.05 -10.01
CA GLY A 77 -7.32 -2.09 -9.51
C GLY A 77 -7.16 -3.41 -10.26
N VAL A 78 -8.26 -3.96 -10.77
CA VAL A 78 -8.26 -5.22 -11.54
C VAL A 78 -7.54 -5.09 -12.89
N ASP A 79 -7.50 -3.89 -13.47
CA ASP A 79 -6.86 -3.60 -14.75
C ASP A 79 -5.41 -3.09 -14.59
N SER A 80 -4.88 -3.09 -13.37
CA SER A 80 -3.54 -2.61 -13.07
C SER A 80 -2.47 -3.22 -13.97
N PHE A 81 -1.52 -2.39 -14.42
CA PHE A 81 -0.38 -2.88 -15.19
C PHE A 81 0.59 -3.66 -14.29
N CYS A 82 1.24 -4.68 -14.85
CA CYS A 82 2.13 -5.57 -14.09
C CYS A 82 3.42 -4.85 -13.66
N CYS A 83 3.99 -5.26 -12.50
CA CYS A 83 5.33 -4.83 -12.10
C CYS A 83 6.47 -5.55 -12.83
N GLY A 84 6.17 -6.63 -13.57
CA GLY A 84 7.17 -7.41 -14.32
C GLY A 84 7.84 -8.54 -13.54
N ALA A 85 7.48 -8.80 -12.27
CA ALA A 85 8.12 -9.87 -11.50
C ALA A 85 7.63 -11.28 -11.85
N GLY A 86 6.36 -11.40 -12.27
CA GLY A 86 5.66 -12.67 -12.42
C GLY A 86 6.27 -13.59 -13.47
N GLY A 87 6.03 -14.91 -13.33
CA GLY A 87 6.53 -15.90 -14.28
C GLY A 87 8.07 -16.01 -14.31
N ALA A 88 8.75 -15.66 -13.23
CA ALA A 88 10.20 -15.55 -13.13
C ALA A 88 10.85 -14.49 -14.07
N GLN A 89 10.04 -13.59 -14.64
CA GLN A 89 10.50 -12.55 -15.57
C GLN A 89 11.57 -11.65 -14.93
N MET A 90 11.47 -11.38 -13.61
CA MET A 90 12.50 -10.61 -12.89
C MET A 90 13.93 -11.18 -12.95
N TRP A 91 14.06 -12.45 -13.35
CA TRP A 91 15.35 -13.15 -13.49
C TRP A 91 15.80 -13.27 -14.95
N MET A 92 15.01 -12.76 -15.89
CA MET A 92 15.30 -12.83 -17.31
C MET A 92 15.85 -11.49 -17.81
N GLU A 93 16.77 -11.58 -18.78
CA GLU A 93 17.24 -10.39 -19.48
C GLU A 93 16.17 -9.97 -20.52
N GLU A 94 15.79 -8.70 -20.47
CA GLU A 94 14.87 -8.07 -21.40
C GLU A 94 15.60 -6.96 -22.17
N ASP A 95 15.13 -6.67 -23.37
CA ASP A 95 15.57 -5.47 -24.11
C ASP A 95 15.25 -4.22 -23.29
N ALA A 96 16.17 -3.27 -23.21
CA ALA A 96 16.09 -2.11 -22.34
C ALA A 96 14.82 -1.24 -22.55
N ASP A 97 14.26 -1.24 -23.77
CA ASP A 97 13.06 -0.47 -24.13
C ASP A 97 11.74 -1.24 -23.96
N LYS A 98 11.81 -2.52 -23.54
CA LYS A 98 10.66 -3.41 -23.37
C LYS A 98 10.44 -3.89 -21.95
N ARG A 99 11.28 -3.45 -21.01
CA ARG A 99 11.18 -3.87 -19.61
C ARG A 99 9.86 -3.43 -19.00
N VAL A 100 9.10 -4.41 -18.52
CA VAL A 100 7.74 -4.20 -17.97
C VAL A 100 7.77 -3.27 -16.76
N ASN A 101 8.77 -3.38 -15.89
CA ASN A 101 8.92 -2.52 -14.72
C ASN A 101 9.18 -1.05 -15.09
N GLU A 102 9.95 -0.79 -16.16
CA GLU A 102 10.21 0.58 -16.63
C GLU A 102 8.93 1.23 -17.22
N ILE A 103 8.12 0.44 -17.96
CA ILE A 103 6.84 0.90 -18.48
C ILE A 103 5.92 1.28 -17.31
N ARG A 104 5.83 0.40 -16.29
CA ARG A 104 5.03 0.68 -15.11
C ARG A 104 5.55 1.87 -14.31
N ALA A 105 6.86 1.99 -14.16
CA ALA A 105 7.48 3.13 -13.48
C ALA A 105 7.15 4.46 -14.13
N LYS A 106 7.11 4.53 -15.47
CA LYS A 106 6.70 5.74 -16.21
C LYS A 106 5.24 6.10 -15.92
N GLU A 107 4.31 5.13 -15.94
CA GLU A 107 2.90 5.37 -15.59
C GLU A 107 2.76 5.91 -14.15
N LEU A 108 3.56 5.38 -13.20
CA LEU A 108 3.55 5.83 -11.82
C LEU A 108 4.12 7.26 -11.69
N ALA A 109 5.23 7.55 -12.36
CA ALA A 109 5.85 8.88 -12.37
C ALA A 109 4.94 9.96 -12.98
N GLU A 110 4.15 9.62 -14.00
CA GLU A 110 3.18 10.51 -14.63
C GLU A 110 2.07 10.99 -13.68
N THR A 111 1.84 10.30 -12.56
CA THR A 111 0.90 10.75 -11.52
C THR A 111 1.35 12.01 -10.80
N GLY A 112 2.65 12.32 -10.82
CA GLY A 112 3.23 13.44 -10.10
C GLY A 112 3.22 13.26 -8.57
N CYS A 113 2.96 12.04 -8.08
CA CYS A 113 3.04 11.72 -6.65
C CYS A 113 4.49 11.57 -6.19
N ASP A 114 4.74 11.74 -4.89
CA ASP A 114 6.06 11.55 -4.28
C ASP A 114 6.26 10.11 -3.76
N THR A 115 5.18 9.39 -3.54
CA THR A 115 5.18 8.06 -2.92
C THR A 115 4.34 7.07 -3.71
N VAL A 116 4.91 5.88 -3.96
CA VAL A 116 4.19 4.71 -4.49
C VAL A 116 3.93 3.74 -3.35
N ALA A 117 2.67 3.55 -3.01
CA ALA A 117 2.26 2.50 -2.08
C ALA A 117 2.16 1.15 -2.81
N VAL A 118 2.65 0.10 -2.18
CA VAL A 118 2.60 -1.28 -2.68
C VAL A 118 2.15 -2.25 -1.58
N GLY A 119 1.64 -3.41 -1.96
CA GLY A 119 1.26 -4.48 -1.02
C GLY A 119 1.91 -5.82 -1.36
N CYS A 120 3.10 -5.81 -1.99
CA CYS A 120 3.79 -7.02 -2.39
C CYS A 120 5.30 -6.77 -2.46
N PRO A 121 6.14 -7.59 -1.79
CA PRO A 121 7.59 -7.36 -1.76
C PRO A 121 8.25 -7.48 -3.13
N PHE A 122 7.77 -8.35 -4.01
CA PHE A 122 8.26 -8.42 -5.39
C PHE A 122 7.92 -7.17 -6.19
N CYS A 123 6.70 -6.66 -6.05
CA CYS A 123 6.31 -5.40 -6.67
C CYS A 123 7.15 -4.24 -6.15
N SER A 124 7.44 -4.20 -4.84
CA SER A 124 8.30 -3.17 -4.25
C SER A 124 9.66 -3.12 -4.91
N VAL A 125 10.33 -4.28 -5.06
CA VAL A 125 11.63 -4.38 -5.72
C VAL A 125 11.56 -3.93 -7.18
N MET A 126 10.59 -4.44 -7.95
CA MET A 126 10.49 -4.17 -9.38
C MET A 126 10.10 -2.72 -9.68
N VAL A 127 9.19 -2.15 -8.89
CA VAL A 127 8.78 -0.74 -9.05
C VAL A 127 9.95 0.18 -8.70
N LYS A 128 10.68 -0.11 -7.61
CA LYS A 128 11.86 0.67 -7.24
C LYS A 128 12.94 0.62 -8.32
N ASP A 129 13.30 -0.57 -8.79
CA ASP A 129 14.27 -0.75 -9.88
C ASP A 129 13.83 -0.02 -11.16
N GLY A 130 12.54 -0.09 -11.50
CA GLY A 130 11.99 0.62 -12.65
C GLY A 130 12.06 2.14 -12.49
N LEU A 131 11.73 2.70 -11.32
CA LEU A 131 11.81 4.14 -11.04
C LEU A 131 13.26 4.63 -11.11
N ASP A 132 14.20 3.88 -10.50
CA ASP A 132 15.63 4.19 -10.57
C ASP A 132 16.12 4.18 -12.03
N SER A 133 15.69 3.20 -12.84
CA SER A 133 16.07 3.08 -14.26
C SER A 133 15.55 4.24 -15.12
N VAL A 134 14.35 4.74 -14.85
CA VAL A 134 13.76 5.86 -15.61
C VAL A 134 14.11 7.23 -15.01
N GLY A 135 14.86 7.28 -13.92
CA GLY A 135 15.30 8.51 -13.26
C GLY A 135 14.17 9.27 -12.56
N ALA A 136 13.15 8.56 -12.07
CA ALA A 136 12.03 9.15 -11.33
C ALA A 136 12.30 9.09 -9.82
N GLU A 137 12.22 10.24 -9.15
CA GLU A 137 12.41 10.37 -7.71
C GLU A 137 11.08 10.16 -6.98
N MET A 138 10.75 8.91 -6.66
CA MET A 138 9.58 8.52 -5.88
C MET A 138 9.98 7.51 -4.80
N GLU A 139 9.41 7.62 -3.62
CA GLU A 139 9.60 6.63 -2.55
C GLU A 139 8.64 5.45 -2.74
N VAL A 140 9.14 4.22 -2.65
CA VAL A 140 8.31 3.01 -2.71
C VAL A 140 8.17 2.45 -1.30
N MET A 141 6.94 2.38 -0.81
CA MET A 141 6.64 1.94 0.55
C MET A 141 5.56 0.86 0.57
N ASP A 142 5.72 -0.12 1.46
CA ASP A 142 4.63 -1.05 1.73
C ASP A 142 3.49 -0.36 2.50
N VAL A 143 2.26 -0.78 2.26
CA VAL A 143 1.08 -0.24 2.96
C VAL A 143 1.18 -0.37 4.48
N ALA A 144 1.87 -1.40 4.98
CA ALA A 144 2.11 -1.57 6.41
C ALA A 144 3.14 -0.56 6.95
N GLU A 145 4.14 -0.18 6.16
CA GLU A 145 5.11 0.87 6.52
C GLU A 145 4.42 2.23 6.59
N LEU A 146 3.60 2.57 5.59
CA LEU A 146 2.80 3.79 5.58
C LEU A 146 1.86 3.87 6.79
N MET A 147 1.21 2.76 7.13
CA MET A 147 0.37 2.68 8.33
C MET A 147 1.18 2.85 9.61
N TRP A 148 2.37 2.24 9.69
CA TRP A 148 3.25 2.37 10.83
C TRP A 148 3.69 3.82 11.07
N GLU A 149 4.04 4.57 10.03
CA GLU A 149 4.33 6.00 10.12
C GLU A 149 3.16 6.79 10.73
N GLN A 150 1.92 6.48 10.33
CA GLN A 150 0.72 7.13 10.85
C GLN A 150 0.51 6.82 12.35
N ILE A 151 0.78 5.59 12.78
CA ILE A 151 0.71 5.19 14.20
C ILE A 151 1.74 5.99 15.01
N LEU A 152 2.99 6.04 14.55
CA LEU A 152 4.06 6.78 15.22
C LEU A 152 3.77 8.30 15.31
N ALA A 153 3.22 8.88 14.26
CA ALA A 153 2.84 10.29 14.25
C ALA A 153 1.75 10.59 15.30
N ARG A 154 0.75 9.70 15.39
CA ARG A 154 -0.33 9.81 16.37
C ARG A 154 0.17 9.66 17.81
N ASP A 155 1.08 8.72 18.07
CA ASP A 155 1.64 8.52 19.42
C ASP A 155 2.44 9.75 19.87
N LYS A 156 3.18 10.40 18.97
CA LYS A 156 3.87 11.67 19.24
C LYS A 156 2.88 12.78 19.57
N GLU A 157 1.82 12.92 18.78
CA GLU A 157 0.76 13.92 19.01
C GLU A 157 0.09 13.72 20.39
N ILE A 158 -0.25 12.49 20.73
CA ILE A 158 -0.83 12.14 22.03
C ILE A 158 0.15 12.49 23.16
N HIS A 159 1.42 12.16 23.00
CA HIS A 159 2.45 12.46 24.00
C HIS A 159 2.61 13.98 24.19
N GLU A 160 2.68 14.75 23.11
CA GLU A 160 2.77 16.21 23.16
C GLU A 160 1.53 16.85 23.83
N LEU A 161 0.32 16.34 23.51
CA LEU A 161 -0.92 16.80 24.14
C LEU A 161 -0.95 16.50 25.64
N SER A 162 -0.43 15.34 26.06
CA SER A 162 -0.35 14.96 27.48
C SER A 162 0.60 15.83 28.29
N GLN A 163 1.58 16.47 27.67
CA GLN A 163 2.55 17.38 28.29
C GLN A 163 2.03 18.83 28.41
N LYS A 164 0.93 19.18 27.72
CA LYS A 164 0.37 20.53 27.78
C LYS A 164 -0.36 20.74 29.11
N PRO A 165 -0.12 21.86 29.83
CA PRO A 165 -0.85 22.16 31.05
C PRO A 165 -2.36 22.30 30.78
N LEU A 166 -3.17 21.75 31.68
CA LEU A 166 -4.67 21.71 31.56
C LEU A 166 -5.31 23.07 31.22
N LYS A 167 -4.66 24.18 31.59
CA LYS A 167 -5.14 25.55 31.32
C LYS A 167 -5.04 25.99 29.87
N SER A 168 -4.36 25.23 29.01
CA SER A 168 -4.19 25.53 27.58
C SER A 168 -5.12 24.74 26.65
N LEU A 169 -5.97 23.89 27.22
CA LEU A 169 -6.99 23.19 26.44
C LEU A 169 -8.17 24.11 26.15
N PRO A 170 -8.68 24.17 24.91
CA PRO A 170 -9.90 24.93 24.60
C PRO A 170 -11.06 24.40 25.45
N ALA A 171 -11.87 25.31 25.98
CA ALA A 171 -13.08 24.94 26.70
C ALA A 171 -13.97 24.05 25.81
N ARG A 172 -14.51 22.96 26.37
CA ARG A 172 -15.55 22.20 25.69
C ARG A 172 -16.71 23.16 25.37
N GLU A 173 -17.05 23.33 24.12
CA GLU A 173 -18.30 23.94 23.75
C GLU A 173 -19.41 22.99 24.20
N ASP A 174 -20.09 23.35 25.30
CA ASP A 174 -21.30 22.67 25.75
C ASP A 174 -22.39 22.95 24.69
N ASN A 175 -22.60 22.01 23.81
CA ASN A 175 -23.78 22.00 22.93
C ASN A 175 -25.02 21.71 23.80
N ASN A 176 -25.75 22.77 24.11
CA ASN A 176 -27.11 22.72 24.62
C ASN A 176 -28.10 22.44 23.49
#